data_9d25d31de702a8b337728b2c01390f3b
#
_entry.id   9d25d31de702a8b337728b2c01390f3b
#
_cell.length_a   1.000
_cell.length_b   1.000
_cell.length_c   1.000
_cell.angle_alpha   90.00
_cell.angle_beta   90.00
_cell.angle_gamma   90.00
#
_symmetry.space_group_name_H-M   'P 1'
#
loop_
_entity.id
_entity.type
_entity.pdbx_description
1 polymer ?
#
loop_
_entity_poly.entity_id
_entity_poly.type
_entity_poly.pdbx_seq_one_letter_code
_entity_poly.pdbx_strand_id
1 'polypeptide(L)'
;QNYIYSGDLHCIPDMETILLINICDIEDYVAGVVKAEGGTGKNEEYFKTQAVITRTYTYRNINRHFADRYNLCDGTHCQVYFGLTTDTIINNAVRHTSGKVIVTSDSTLIISAFHSNCGGETSPSEYVWVISVPYLTRVKDPYCTSSPNATWEKKVSVREWKNMLTANGFADVTDNASQFAFSQNSRTMHYTTGSFRIPFYVIRNALGLRSAWFSVYDAGDSLLLKGRGYGHGVGLCQEGAIVMASRGISYEDIIKFYYPGTGIIDIGNAKMPAEIKK
;
A
#
# COMPACT_ATOMS: atom_id res chain seq x y z
N GLN A 1 22.28 -9.78 -8.36
CA GLN A 1 21.53 -9.06 -9.43
C GLN A 1 22.23 -7.72 -9.64
N ASN A 2 22.60 -7.38 -10.86
CA ASN A 2 23.23 -6.09 -11.17
C ASN A 2 22.10 -5.07 -11.45
N TYR A 3 22.14 -3.94 -10.75
CA TYR A 3 21.23 -2.82 -11.00
C TYR A 3 21.98 -1.75 -11.81
N ILE A 4 21.28 -1.11 -12.73
CA ILE A 4 21.79 0.00 -13.54
C ILE A 4 21.05 1.26 -13.11
N TYR A 5 21.79 2.32 -12.82
CA TYR A 5 21.22 3.61 -12.42
C TYR A 5 21.51 4.65 -13.50
N SER A 6 20.59 5.61 -13.70
CA SER A 6 20.79 6.80 -14.53
C SER A 6 21.25 7.99 -13.69
N GLY A 7 21.78 9.02 -14.37
CA GLY A 7 22.19 10.26 -13.72
C GLY A 7 23.50 10.14 -12.95
N ASP A 8 23.62 10.88 -11.85
CA ASP A 8 24.82 10.99 -11.06
C ASP A 8 24.77 10.14 -9.79
N LEU A 9 25.93 9.66 -9.34
CA LEU A 9 26.10 8.97 -8.07
C LEU A 9 26.93 9.85 -7.12
N HIS A 10 26.29 10.34 -6.05
CA HIS A 10 26.98 11.07 -5.00
C HIS A 10 27.40 10.12 -3.88
N CYS A 11 28.68 10.11 -3.56
CA CYS A 11 29.26 9.34 -2.46
C CYS A 11 29.61 10.30 -1.33
N ILE A 12 28.90 10.21 -0.20
CA ILE A 12 29.07 11.11 0.94
C ILE A 12 29.61 10.30 2.12
N PRO A 13 30.75 10.67 2.72
CA PRO A 13 31.22 10.06 3.95
C PRO A 13 30.19 10.20 5.08
N ASP A 14 29.92 9.10 5.79
CA ASP A 14 28.97 9.07 6.90
C ASP A 14 29.49 8.16 8.02
N MET A 15 30.15 8.76 8.99
CA MET A 15 30.89 8.06 10.06
C MET A 15 31.87 7.00 9.50
N GLU A 16 31.59 5.70 9.74
CA GLU A 16 32.40 4.56 9.26
C GLU A 16 31.88 3.97 7.93
N THR A 17 30.90 4.61 7.31
CA THR A 17 30.23 4.15 6.09
C THR A 17 30.26 5.22 5.00
N ILE A 18 29.74 4.87 3.82
CA ILE A 18 29.53 5.80 2.72
C ILE A 18 28.04 5.79 2.38
N LEU A 19 27.42 6.96 2.44
CA LEU A 19 26.07 7.16 1.92
C LEU A 19 26.15 7.33 0.39
N LEU A 20 25.48 6.43 -0.34
CA LEU A 20 25.37 6.49 -1.79
C LEU A 20 24.02 7.08 -2.17
N ILE A 21 24.03 8.18 -2.93
CA ILE A 21 22.81 8.87 -3.38
C ILE A 21 22.80 8.88 -4.91
N ASN A 22 21.78 8.28 -5.51
CA ASN A 22 21.54 8.39 -6.95
C ASN A 22 20.73 9.65 -7.25
N ILE A 23 21.26 10.54 -8.06
CA ILE A 23 20.56 11.74 -8.57
C ILE A 23 20.13 11.46 -9.99
N CYS A 24 18.85 11.29 -10.23
CA CYS A 24 18.31 10.91 -11.53
C CYS A 24 17.08 11.75 -11.91
N ASP A 25 16.73 11.68 -13.18
CA ASP A 25 15.48 12.25 -13.67
C ASP A 25 14.26 11.60 -13.00
N ILE A 26 13.22 12.39 -12.77
CA ILE A 26 12.01 11.92 -12.09
C ILE A 26 11.29 10.80 -12.87
N GLU A 27 11.28 10.86 -14.19
CA GLU A 27 10.59 9.85 -15.00
C GLU A 27 11.38 8.53 -15.03
N ASP A 28 12.72 8.59 -15.01
CA ASP A 28 13.58 7.41 -14.83
C ASP A 28 13.36 6.75 -13.46
N TYR A 29 13.28 7.57 -12.39
CA TYR A 29 12.94 7.08 -11.05
C TYR A 29 11.55 6.43 -11.03
N VAL A 30 10.53 7.09 -11.59
CA VAL A 30 9.16 6.57 -11.67
C VAL A 30 9.14 5.24 -12.42
N ALA A 31 9.83 5.12 -13.55
CA ALA A 31 9.90 3.87 -14.33
C ALA A 31 10.53 2.72 -13.50
N GLY A 32 11.61 3.00 -12.79
CA GLY A 32 12.28 2.04 -11.91
C GLY A 32 11.39 1.55 -10.76
N VAL A 33 10.67 2.47 -10.11
CA VAL A 33 9.69 2.15 -9.06
C VAL A 33 8.51 1.35 -9.63
N VAL A 34 7.94 1.76 -10.76
CA VAL A 34 6.85 1.01 -11.42
C VAL A 34 7.26 -0.42 -11.72
N LYS A 35 8.49 -0.64 -12.18
CA LYS A 35 9.05 -1.98 -12.38
C LYS A 35 9.12 -2.77 -11.08
N ALA A 36 9.64 -2.17 -10.02
CA ALA A 36 9.89 -2.84 -8.74
C ALA A 36 8.58 -3.17 -8.00
N GLU A 37 7.62 -2.24 -7.97
CA GLU A 37 6.35 -2.36 -7.25
C GLU A 37 5.23 -2.98 -8.12
N GLY A 38 5.19 -2.68 -9.41
CA GLY A 38 4.14 -3.13 -10.34
C GLY A 38 4.43 -4.46 -11.02
N GLY A 39 5.69 -4.90 -11.00
CA GLY A 39 6.15 -6.09 -11.73
C GLY A 39 6.31 -5.86 -13.22
N THR A 40 6.22 -6.91 -14.02
CA THR A 40 6.36 -6.89 -15.48
C THR A 40 5.23 -7.64 -16.18
N GLY A 41 5.13 -7.51 -17.52
CA GLY A 41 4.20 -8.30 -18.33
C GLY A 41 2.73 -7.96 -18.11
N LYS A 42 2.42 -6.72 -17.70
CA LYS A 42 1.05 -6.21 -17.51
C LYS A 42 0.64 -5.31 -18.67
N ASN A 43 -0.64 -4.94 -18.68
CA ASN A 43 -1.21 -4.00 -19.63
C ASN A 43 -0.67 -2.58 -19.39
N GLU A 44 -0.51 -1.78 -20.48
CA GLU A 44 0.00 -0.42 -20.41
C GLU A 44 -0.85 0.50 -19.52
N GLU A 45 -2.19 0.36 -19.53
CA GLU A 45 -3.09 1.16 -18.68
C GLU A 45 -2.84 0.92 -17.18
N TYR A 46 -2.49 -0.31 -16.79
CA TYR A 46 -2.06 -0.60 -15.41
C TYR A 46 -0.75 0.12 -15.09
N PHE A 47 0.24 0.09 -16.00
CA PHE A 47 1.51 0.78 -15.75
C PHE A 47 1.36 2.30 -15.76
N LYS A 48 0.46 2.86 -16.60
CA LYS A 48 0.07 4.29 -16.52
C LYS A 48 -0.52 4.64 -15.16
N THR A 49 -1.41 3.79 -14.65
CA THR A 49 -1.97 3.94 -13.30
C THR A 49 -0.87 3.97 -12.25
N GLN A 50 0.05 3.00 -12.27
CA GLN A 50 1.16 2.95 -11.32
C GLN A 50 2.11 4.13 -11.46
N ALA A 51 2.40 4.59 -12.69
CA ALA A 51 3.27 5.75 -12.94
C ALA A 51 2.70 7.03 -12.32
N VAL A 52 1.40 7.30 -12.49
CA VAL A 52 0.75 8.48 -11.91
C VAL A 52 0.71 8.40 -10.38
N ILE A 53 0.44 7.23 -9.81
CA ILE A 53 0.47 6.98 -8.35
C ILE A 53 1.88 7.19 -7.78
N THR A 54 2.88 6.58 -8.40
CA THR A 54 4.30 6.69 -8.01
C THR A 54 4.77 8.13 -8.04
N ARG A 55 4.50 8.84 -9.13
CA ARG A 55 4.87 10.24 -9.30
C ARG A 55 4.19 11.13 -8.25
N THR A 56 2.90 10.91 -7.97
CA THR A 56 2.17 11.62 -6.92
C THR A 56 2.80 11.41 -5.55
N TYR A 57 3.15 10.16 -5.21
CA TYR A 57 3.85 9.84 -3.96
C TYR A 57 5.19 10.54 -3.88
N THR A 58 5.99 10.48 -4.95
CA THR A 58 7.33 11.04 -5.02
C THR A 58 7.30 12.54 -4.74
N TYR A 59 6.48 13.31 -5.47
CA TYR A 59 6.37 14.75 -5.27
C TYR A 59 5.80 15.10 -3.88
N ARG A 60 4.80 14.35 -3.41
CA ARG A 60 4.22 14.59 -2.08
C ARG A 60 5.24 14.40 -0.96
N ASN A 61 6.17 13.49 -1.10
CA ASN A 61 7.12 13.08 -0.08
C ASN A 61 8.57 13.49 -0.40
N ILE A 62 8.78 14.40 -1.34
CA ILE A 62 10.11 14.75 -1.87
C ILE A 62 11.10 15.18 -0.80
N ASN A 63 10.63 15.72 0.32
CA ASN A 63 11.46 16.20 1.43
C ASN A 63 11.49 15.21 2.62
N ARG A 64 11.04 13.95 2.44
CA ARG A 64 10.87 12.99 3.55
C ARG A 64 12.15 12.71 4.31
N HIS A 65 13.27 12.66 3.62
CA HIS A 65 14.61 12.42 4.16
C HIS A 65 15.56 13.63 4.01
N PHE A 66 14.98 14.85 3.96
CA PHE A 66 15.79 16.07 3.83
C PHE A 66 16.88 16.18 4.90
N ALA A 67 16.57 15.83 6.15
CA ALA A 67 17.55 15.83 7.25
C ALA A 67 18.67 14.78 7.06
N ASP A 68 18.37 13.72 6.30
CA ASP A 68 19.32 12.64 6.00
C ASP A 68 20.11 12.92 4.70
N ARG A 69 19.96 14.11 4.11
CA ARG A 69 20.67 14.61 2.91
C ARG A 69 20.23 13.96 1.59
N TYR A 70 19.07 13.29 1.52
CA TYR A 70 18.48 12.77 0.30
C TYR A 70 16.95 12.94 0.32
N ASN A 71 16.27 12.67 -0.79
CA ASN A 71 14.82 12.85 -0.92
C ASN A 71 14.03 11.64 -0.40
N LEU A 72 14.29 10.46 -0.95
CA LEU A 72 13.58 9.22 -0.67
C LEU A 72 14.58 8.07 -0.53
N CYS A 73 14.30 7.10 0.35
CA CYS A 73 15.05 5.86 0.39
C CYS A 73 14.53 4.87 -0.67
N ASP A 74 15.35 3.87 -1.01
CA ASP A 74 15.10 2.87 -2.05
C ASP A 74 14.32 1.64 -1.59
N GLY A 75 13.87 1.63 -0.32
CA GLY A 75 13.14 0.51 0.29
C GLY A 75 11.66 0.79 0.53
N THR A 76 10.99 -0.19 1.13
CA THR A 76 9.54 -0.17 1.41
C THR A 76 9.06 0.96 2.34
N HIS A 77 9.97 1.65 3.04
CA HIS A 77 9.62 2.83 3.83
C HIS A 77 9.18 4.00 2.96
N CYS A 78 9.81 4.17 1.77
CA CYS A 78 9.37 5.13 0.75
C CYS A 78 8.72 4.39 -0.43
N GLN A 79 9.51 4.01 -1.41
CA GLN A 79 9.12 3.22 -2.58
C GLN A 79 10.29 2.33 -2.98
N VAL A 80 10.04 1.08 -3.34
CA VAL A 80 11.11 0.19 -3.76
C VAL A 80 11.66 0.64 -5.11
N TYR A 81 12.98 0.89 -5.16
CA TYR A 81 13.68 1.35 -6.34
C TYR A 81 14.98 0.57 -6.56
N PHE A 82 15.11 -0.06 -7.72
CA PHE A 82 16.27 -0.87 -8.11
C PHE A 82 16.94 -0.33 -9.39
N GLY A 83 16.85 0.98 -9.64
CA GLY A 83 17.44 1.59 -10.82
C GLY A 83 16.54 1.50 -12.06
N LEU A 84 17.15 1.64 -13.23
CA LEU A 84 16.48 1.70 -14.53
C LEU A 84 15.74 0.42 -14.90
N THR A 85 14.71 0.58 -15.70
CA THR A 85 14.05 -0.53 -16.39
C THR A 85 14.27 -0.46 -17.90
N THR A 86 14.44 -1.63 -18.52
CA THR A 86 14.47 -1.79 -19.97
C THR A 86 13.12 -2.25 -20.53
N ASP A 87 12.09 -2.37 -19.68
CA ASP A 87 10.75 -2.75 -20.10
C ASP A 87 10.11 -1.61 -20.90
N THR A 88 9.92 -1.84 -22.21
CA THR A 88 9.42 -0.82 -23.13
C THR A 88 7.97 -0.42 -22.85
N ILE A 89 7.15 -1.34 -22.30
CA ILE A 89 5.75 -1.04 -21.96
C ILE A 89 5.72 -0.08 -20.77
N ILE A 90 6.56 -0.33 -19.75
CA ILE A 90 6.68 0.56 -18.58
C ILE A 90 7.18 1.94 -19.02
N ASN A 91 8.28 1.99 -19.82
CA ASN A 91 8.83 3.26 -20.28
C ASN A 91 7.83 4.06 -21.13
N ASN A 92 7.04 3.40 -21.98
CA ASN A 92 5.97 4.05 -22.73
C ASN A 92 4.85 4.57 -21.81
N ALA A 93 4.39 3.78 -20.85
CA ALA A 93 3.37 4.18 -19.88
C ALA A 93 3.80 5.42 -19.08
N VAL A 94 5.04 5.45 -18.61
CA VAL A 94 5.61 6.59 -17.86
C VAL A 94 5.67 7.83 -18.77
N ARG A 95 6.17 7.70 -20.01
CA ARG A 95 6.23 8.80 -20.97
C ARG A 95 4.85 9.35 -21.32
N HIS A 96 3.85 8.49 -21.58
CA HIS A 96 2.48 8.90 -21.91
C HIS A 96 1.75 9.58 -20.74
N THR A 97 2.22 9.40 -19.51
CA THR A 97 1.68 10.03 -18.31
C THR A 97 2.65 11.03 -17.68
N SER A 98 3.70 11.45 -18.41
CA SER A 98 4.73 12.36 -17.89
C SER A 98 4.10 13.61 -17.26
N GLY A 99 4.58 14.00 -16.09
CA GLY A 99 4.08 15.14 -15.32
C GLY A 99 2.68 14.98 -14.71
N LYS A 100 1.93 13.91 -14.99
CA LYS A 100 0.58 13.72 -14.43
C LYS A 100 0.64 13.24 -12.98
N VAL A 101 -0.16 13.88 -12.12
CA VAL A 101 -0.29 13.59 -10.68
C VAL A 101 -1.75 13.62 -10.25
N ILE A 102 -2.06 12.99 -9.10
CA ILE A 102 -3.41 12.93 -8.54
C ILE A 102 -3.54 13.99 -7.45
N VAL A 103 -4.63 14.74 -7.51
CA VAL A 103 -4.91 15.84 -6.57
C VAL A 103 -6.34 15.79 -6.06
N THR A 104 -6.56 16.43 -4.92
CA THR A 104 -7.89 16.80 -4.39
C THR A 104 -8.49 17.96 -5.19
N SER A 105 -9.74 18.30 -4.92
CA SER A 105 -10.46 19.39 -5.60
C SER A 105 -9.79 20.77 -5.46
N ASP A 106 -8.99 20.99 -4.43
CA ASP A 106 -8.21 22.21 -4.21
C ASP A 106 -6.80 22.15 -4.82
N SER A 107 -6.52 21.15 -5.66
CA SER A 107 -5.24 20.88 -6.33
C SER A 107 -4.10 20.44 -5.40
N THR A 108 -4.38 19.99 -4.19
CA THR A 108 -3.35 19.42 -3.29
C THR A 108 -3.06 17.95 -3.64
N LEU A 109 -1.77 17.56 -3.67
CA LEU A 109 -1.36 16.18 -3.94
C LEU A 109 -1.95 15.22 -2.90
N ILE A 110 -2.51 14.09 -3.37
CA ILE A 110 -3.13 13.08 -2.50
C ILE A 110 -2.10 12.17 -1.82
N ILE A 111 -2.53 11.45 -0.78
CA ILE A 111 -1.87 10.24 -0.28
C ILE A 111 -2.21 9.11 -1.26
N SER A 112 -1.33 8.82 -2.20
CA SER A 112 -1.56 7.84 -3.27
C SER A 112 -1.19 6.42 -2.84
N ALA A 113 -1.83 5.94 -1.76
CA ALA A 113 -1.59 4.63 -1.20
C ALA A 113 -2.10 3.50 -2.10
N PHE A 114 -1.36 2.41 -2.19
CA PHE A 114 -1.74 1.20 -2.91
C PHE A 114 -1.32 -0.06 -2.15
N HIS A 115 -1.88 -1.19 -2.51
CA HIS A 115 -1.60 -2.49 -1.91
C HIS A 115 -1.87 -3.61 -2.92
N SER A 116 -1.39 -4.82 -2.64
CA SER A 116 -1.47 -5.93 -3.58
C SER A 116 -2.92 -6.35 -3.90
N ASN A 117 -3.74 -6.69 -2.89
CA ASN A 117 -5.11 -7.17 -3.08
C ASN A 117 -6.02 -6.73 -1.93
N CYS A 118 -7.19 -6.16 -2.23
CA CYS A 118 -8.13 -5.71 -1.21
C CYS A 118 -9.09 -6.81 -0.70
N GLY A 119 -9.14 -7.98 -1.34
CA GLY A 119 -10.05 -9.08 -0.98
C GLY A 119 -11.52 -8.86 -1.34
N GLY A 120 -11.81 -7.89 -2.23
CA GLY A 120 -13.16 -7.51 -2.68
C GLY A 120 -13.67 -6.17 -2.15
N GLU A 121 -12.94 -5.53 -1.25
CA GLU A 121 -13.31 -4.21 -0.70
C GLU A 121 -12.09 -3.52 -0.11
N THR A 122 -11.86 -2.24 -0.44
CA THR A 122 -10.79 -1.45 0.16
C THR A 122 -11.11 -1.07 1.61
N SER A 123 -10.08 -0.75 2.37
CA SER A 123 -10.18 -0.31 3.76
C SER A 123 -10.27 1.21 3.83
N PRO A 124 -11.15 1.78 4.65
CA PRO A 124 -11.04 3.18 5.03
C PRO A 124 -9.69 3.46 5.71
N SER A 125 -9.12 4.64 5.47
CA SER A 125 -7.80 5.00 6.01
C SER A 125 -7.73 4.99 7.52
N GLU A 126 -8.79 5.39 8.22
CA GLU A 126 -8.89 5.42 9.68
C GLU A 126 -8.83 4.02 10.32
N TYR A 127 -9.06 2.94 9.54
CA TYR A 127 -8.93 1.57 10.05
C TYR A 127 -7.46 1.11 10.17
N VAL A 128 -6.55 1.84 9.52
CA VAL A 128 -5.13 1.51 9.43
C VAL A 128 -4.25 2.61 10.02
N TRP A 129 -4.56 3.88 9.74
CA TRP A 129 -3.73 5.05 10.09
C TRP A 129 -4.37 5.97 11.13
N VAL A 130 -5.55 5.62 11.66
CA VAL A 130 -6.30 6.41 12.66
C VAL A 130 -6.80 7.75 12.14
N ILE A 131 -6.41 8.17 10.93
CA ILE A 131 -6.78 9.45 10.29
C ILE A 131 -7.74 9.14 9.15
N SER A 132 -8.91 9.80 9.17
CA SER A 132 -9.88 9.72 8.06
C SER A 132 -9.47 10.65 6.92
N VAL A 133 -9.33 10.06 5.73
CA VAL A 133 -8.99 10.79 4.50
C VAL A 133 -10.14 10.60 3.51
N PRO A 134 -10.81 11.67 3.04
CA PRO A 134 -12.09 11.57 2.31
C PRO A 134 -12.05 10.70 1.04
N TYR A 135 -10.94 10.66 0.34
CA TYR A 135 -10.76 9.87 -0.89
C TYR A 135 -10.13 8.48 -0.64
N LEU A 136 -9.74 8.13 0.61
CA LEU A 136 -9.25 6.82 1.02
C LEU A 136 -10.35 6.09 1.81
N THR A 137 -11.42 5.84 1.14
CA THR A 137 -12.65 5.27 1.68
C THR A 137 -12.84 3.81 1.25
N ARG A 138 -13.96 3.26 1.66
CA ARG A 138 -14.40 1.91 1.28
C ARG A 138 -14.91 1.90 -0.15
N VAL A 139 -14.25 1.13 -1.01
CA VAL A 139 -14.65 0.89 -2.40
C VAL A 139 -14.89 -0.60 -2.58
N LYS A 140 -16.06 -1.01 -3.07
CA LYS A 140 -16.33 -2.41 -3.45
C LYS A 140 -15.60 -2.72 -4.75
N ASP A 141 -14.69 -3.68 -4.71
CA ASP A 141 -13.83 -4.08 -5.82
C ASP A 141 -14.13 -5.53 -6.24
N PRO A 142 -14.96 -5.75 -7.25
CA PRO A 142 -15.24 -7.10 -7.74
C PRO A 142 -14.11 -7.67 -8.61
N TYR A 143 -13.14 -6.85 -9.01
CA TYR A 143 -12.11 -7.23 -9.98
C TYR A 143 -11.01 -8.13 -9.41
N CYS A 144 -10.67 -7.97 -8.11
CA CYS A 144 -9.57 -8.69 -7.49
C CYS A 144 -9.95 -10.04 -6.86
N THR A 145 -11.25 -10.40 -6.81
CA THR A 145 -11.76 -11.53 -6.00
C THR A 145 -11.35 -12.90 -6.48
N SER A 146 -10.97 -13.04 -7.75
CA SER A 146 -10.47 -14.29 -8.36
C SER A 146 -8.95 -14.35 -8.47
N SER A 147 -8.25 -13.36 -7.94
CA SER A 147 -6.79 -13.27 -8.02
C SER A 147 -6.10 -14.11 -6.94
N PRO A 148 -4.82 -14.48 -7.12
CA PRO A 148 -4.10 -15.39 -6.21
C PRO A 148 -4.04 -14.94 -4.75
N ASN A 149 -4.03 -13.61 -4.51
CA ASN A 149 -3.97 -13.05 -3.15
C ASN A 149 -5.34 -12.66 -2.59
N ALA A 150 -6.44 -13.07 -3.25
CA ALA A 150 -7.80 -12.72 -2.80
C ALA A 150 -8.17 -13.33 -1.45
N THR A 151 -7.64 -14.52 -1.14
CA THR A 151 -7.89 -15.23 0.12
C THR A 151 -6.62 -15.83 0.70
N TRP A 152 -6.63 -16.07 2.01
CA TRP A 152 -5.55 -16.74 2.72
C TRP A 152 -6.06 -17.43 3.98
N GLU A 153 -5.31 -18.42 4.45
CA GLU A 153 -5.54 -19.08 5.74
C GLU A 153 -4.23 -19.12 6.54
N LYS A 154 -4.36 -19.02 7.86
CA LYS A 154 -3.25 -19.22 8.80
C LYS A 154 -3.77 -19.89 10.08
N LYS A 155 -3.06 -20.92 10.52
CA LYS A 155 -3.32 -21.56 11.83
C LYS A 155 -2.40 -20.90 12.86
N VAL A 156 -2.95 -20.54 14.03
CA VAL A 156 -2.25 -19.89 15.14
C VAL A 156 -2.62 -20.67 16.41
N SER A 157 -1.67 -20.99 17.29
CA SER A 157 -1.99 -21.64 18.55
C SER A 157 -2.77 -20.69 19.47
N VAL A 158 -3.67 -21.25 20.30
CA VAL A 158 -4.39 -20.46 21.33
C VAL A 158 -3.40 -19.68 22.19
N ARG A 159 -2.27 -20.29 22.55
CA ARG A 159 -1.22 -19.63 23.33
C ARG A 159 -0.61 -18.41 22.63
N GLU A 160 -0.28 -18.51 21.35
CA GLU A 160 0.28 -17.38 20.56
C GLU A 160 -0.75 -16.25 20.45
N TRP A 161 -2.01 -16.58 20.19
CA TRP A 161 -3.11 -15.62 20.13
C TRP A 161 -3.29 -14.89 21.46
N LYS A 162 -3.34 -15.62 22.57
CA LYS A 162 -3.44 -15.06 23.93
C LYS A 162 -2.26 -14.15 24.25
N ASN A 163 -1.03 -14.59 23.98
CA ASN A 163 0.16 -13.77 24.22
C ASN A 163 0.09 -12.44 23.48
N MET A 164 -0.35 -12.46 22.22
CA MET A 164 -0.56 -11.25 21.43
C MET A 164 -1.63 -10.35 22.06
N LEU A 165 -2.78 -10.88 22.47
CA LEU A 165 -3.83 -10.10 23.11
C LEU A 165 -3.37 -9.53 24.46
N THR A 166 -2.70 -10.32 25.30
CA THR A 166 -2.18 -9.90 26.61
C THR A 166 -1.14 -8.79 26.47
N ALA A 167 -0.24 -8.90 25.49
CA ALA A 167 0.72 -7.83 25.17
C ALA A 167 0.07 -6.50 24.75
N ASN A 168 -1.24 -6.55 24.37
CA ASN A 168 -2.05 -5.38 24.01
C ASN A 168 -3.12 -5.05 25.07
N GLY A 169 -2.99 -5.54 26.31
CA GLY A 169 -3.84 -5.16 27.45
C GLY A 169 -5.03 -6.07 27.74
N PHE A 170 -5.14 -7.24 27.09
CA PHE A 170 -6.17 -8.22 27.43
C PHE A 170 -5.81 -8.94 28.75
N ALA A 171 -6.68 -8.83 29.76
CA ALA A 171 -6.41 -9.35 31.10
C ALA A 171 -7.11 -10.69 31.40
N ASP A 172 -8.19 -11.01 30.68
CA ASP A 172 -8.98 -12.23 30.92
C ASP A 172 -8.42 -13.40 30.10
N VAL A 173 -7.90 -14.43 30.81
CA VAL A 173 -7.11 -15.48 30.21
C VAL A 173 -7.75 -16.82 30.43
N THR A 174 -8.78 -17.16 29.69
CA THR A 174 -9.25 -18.54 29.58
C THR A 174 -8.50 -19.30 28.50
N ASP A 175 -8.41 -20.62 28.57
CA ASP A 175 -7.78 -21.46 27.52
C ASP A 175 -8.80 -21.97 26.49
N ASN A 176 -10.03 -21.45 26.53
CA ASN A 176 -11.08 -21.86 25.63
C ASN A 176 -10.98 -21.12 24.28
N ALA A 177 -10.62 -21.82 23.22
CA ALA A 177 -10.49 -21.29 21.87
C ALA A 177 -11.79 -20.65 21.33
N SER A 178 -12.95 -21.19 21.75
CA SER A 178 -14.26 -20.70 21.25
C SER A 178 -14.55 -19.25 21.62
N GLN A 179 -14.01 -18.73 22.73
CA GLN A 179 -14.16 -17.32 23.12
C GLN A 179 -13.50 -16.34 22.14
N PHE A 180 -12.52 -16.80 21.37
CA PHE A 180 -11.79 -15.98 20.40
C PHE A 180 -12.42 -16.01 19.02
N ALA A 181 -13.45 -16.85 18.79
CA ALA A 181 -14.15 -16.92 17.53
C ALA A 181 -14.77 -15.56 17.16
N PHE A 182 -14.56 -15.13 15.92
CA PHE A 182 -15.05 -13.85 15.42
C PHE A 182 -15.29 -13.90 13.93
N SER A 183 -16.47 -13.47 13.49
CA SER A 183 -16.79 -13.35 12.05
C SER A 183 -16.67 -11.92 11.58
N GLN A 184 -15.86 -11.70 10.54
CA GLN A 184 -15.72 -10.43 9.86
C GLN A 184 -16.28 -10.53 8.44
N ASN A 185 -17.62 -10.44 8.28
CA ASN A 185 -18.28 -10.52 6.97
C ASN A 185 -18.03 -9.30 6.09
N SER A 186 -17.92 -8.12 6.70
CA SER A 186 -17.45 -6.87 6.09
C SER A 186 -16.30 -6.31 6.91
N ARG A 187 -15.47 -5.45 6.34
CA ARG A 187 -14.36 -4.86 7.08
C ARG A 187 -14.84 -4.09 8.30
N THR A 188 -14.26 -4.39 9.46
CA THR A 188 -14.46 -3.67 10.71
C THR A 188 -13.11 -3.18 11.24
N MET A 189 -13.13 -2.11 12.02
CA MET A 189 -11.90 -1.53 12.57
C MET A 189 -11.30 -2.40 13.68
N HIS A 190 -12.15 -3.04 14.51
CA HIS A 190 -11.71 -3.73 15.72
C HIS A 190 -12.15 -5.19 15.75
N TYR A 191 -11.25 -6.04 16.23
CA TYR A 191 -11.57 -7.32 16.82
C TYR A 191 -12.09 -7.10 18.24
N THR A 192 -13.13 -7.85 18.65
CA THR A 192 -13.70 -7.78 20.00
C THR A 192 -13.83 -9.16 20.61
N THR A 193 -13.50 -9.30 21.91
CA THR A 193 -13.76 -10.49 22.70
C THR A 193 -14.14 -10.04 24.11
N GLY A 194 -15.33 -10.42 24.60
CA GLY A 194 -15.91 -9.83 25.81
C GLY A 194 -15.97 -8.29 25.69
N SER A 195 -15.42 -7.60 26.69
CA SER A 195 -15.31 -6.12 26.71
C SER A 195 -14.04 -5.59 26.03
N PHE A 196 -13.10 -6.45 25.64
CA PHE A 196 -11.83 -6.06 25.04
C PHE A 196 -11.98 -5.74 23.56
N ARG A 197 -11.29 -4.67 23.13
CA ARG A 197 -11.23 -4.23 21.72
C ARG A 197 -9.79 -3.96 21.31
N ILE A 198 -9.40 -4.46 20.14
CA ILE A 198 -8.09 -4.19 19.53
C ILE A 198 -8.25 -3.96 18.02
N PRO A 199 -7.59 -2.94 17.43
CA PRO A 199 -7.65 -2.74 15.99
C PRO A 199 -7.09 -3.94 15.21
N PHE A 200 -7.75 -4.35 14.13
CA PHE A 200 -7.30 -5.48 13.31
C PHE A 200 -5.90 -5.27 12.70
N TYR A 201 -5.50 -4.01 12.42
CA TYR A 201 -4.15 -3.74 11.92
C TYR A 201 -3.05 -4.06 12.95
N VAL A 202 -3.34 -3.90 14.25
CA VAL A 202 -2.41 -4.28 15.34
C VAL A 202 -2.22 -5.80 15.34
N ILE A 203 -3.31 -6.56 15.26
CA ILE A 203 -3.25 -8.04 15.19
C ILE A 203 -2.48 -8.47 13.93
N ARG A 204 -2.79 -7.85 12.78
CA ARG A 204 -2.08 -8.12 11.52
C ARG A 204 -0.57 -7.96 11.68
N ASN A 205 -0.13 -6.87 12.27
CA ASN A 205 1.29 -6.57 12.43
C ASN A 205 1.95 -7.52 13.43
N ALA A 206 1.32 -7.76 14.58
CA ALA A 206 1.84 -8.63 15.64
C ALA A 206 2.01 -10.09 15.19
N LEU A 207 1.09 -10.60 14.37
CA LEU A 207 1.10 -11.99 13.91
C LEU A 207 1.63 -12.16 12.46
N GLY A 208 2.11 -11.09 11.80
CA GLY A 208 2.60 -11.15 10.42
C GLY A 208 1.55 -11.66 9.43
N LEU A 209 0.30 -11.18 9.53
CA LEU A 209 -0.80 -11.63 8.67
C LEU A 209 -0.78 -10.88 7.33
N ARG A 210 -1.30 -11.53 6.28
CA ARG A 210 -1.37 -10.92 4.94
C ARG A 210 -2.24 -9.67 4.91
N SER A 211 -3.37 -9.65 5.64
CA SER A 211 -4.29 -8.51 5.70
C SER A 211 -4.93 -8.37 7.08
N ALA A 212 -5.62 -7.26 7.31
CA ALA A 212 -6.45 -7.00 8.48
C ALA A 212 -7.93 -7.43 8.30
N TRP A 213 -8.27 -8.09 7.21
CA TRP A 213 -9.63 -8.61 6.96
C TRP A 213 -9.65 -10.13 7.08
N PHE A 214 -10.00 -10.62 8.25
CA PHE A 214 -10.07 -12.06 8.53
C PHE A 214 -11.08 -12.39 9.60
N SER A 215 -11.62 -13.60 9.55
CA SER A 215 -12.41 -14.23 10.62
C SER A 215 -11.54 -15.21 11.39
N VAL A 216 -11.92 -15.47 12.65
CA VAL A 216 -11.25 -16.39 13.56
C VAL A 216 -12.21 -17.53 13.89
N TYR A 217 -11.79 -18.75 13.67
CA TYR A 217 -12.55 -19.97 13.92
C TYR A 217 -11.86 -20.82 14.98
N ASP A 218 -12.64 -21.40 15.86
CA ASP A 218 -12.17 -22.42 16.81
C ASP A 218 -11.74 -23.69 16.04
N ALA A 219 -10.56 -24.18 16.32
CA ALA A 219 -9.99 -25.41 15.77
C ALA A 219 -9.39 -26.30 16.89
N GLY A 220 -10.00 -26.25 18.09
CA GLY A 220 -9.61 -27.00 19.29
C GLY A 220 -8.47 -26.32 20.04
N ASP A 221 -7.26 -26.85 19.97
CA ASP A 221 -6.05 -26.30 20.58
C ASP A 221 -5.44 -25.11 19.83
N SER A 222 -6.07 -24.70 18.75
CA SER A 222 -5.61 -23.67 17.83
C SER A 222 -6.79 -22.87 17.26
N LEU A 223 -6.46 -21.76 16.61
CA LEU A 223 -7.40 -20.92 15.89
C LEU A 223 -7.07 -20.98 14.40
N LEU A 224 -8.09 -21.13 13.56
CA LEU A 224 -7.97 -21.04 12.12
C LEU A 224 -8.42 -19.63 11.67
N LEU A 225 -7.47 -18.84 11.19
CA LEU A 225 -7.72 -17.53 10.61
C LEU A 225 -7.97 -17.70 9.12
N LYS A 226 -9.14 -17.24 8.63
CA LYS A 226 -9.49 -17.18 7.22
C LYS A 226 -9.63 -15.73 6.82
N GLY A 227 -8.72 -15.27 5.96
CA GLY A 227 -8.62 -13.87 5.58
C GLY A 227 -8.80 -13.62 4.09
N ARG A 228 -8.96 -12.33 3.75
CA ARG A 228 -9.12 -11.81 2.39
C ARG A 228 -8.12 -10.70 2.12
N GLY A 229 -7.50 -10.75 0.92
CA GLY A 229 -6.59 -9.73 0.45
C GLY A 229 -5.16 -9.83 0.99
N TYR A 230 -4.29 -8.94 0.48
CA TYR A 230 -2.89 -8.85 0.84
C TYR A 230 -2.43 -7.38 0.87
N GLY A 231 -1.93 -6.93 2.00
CA GLY A 231 -1.52 -5.57 2.27
C GLY A 231 -2.44 -4.86 3.26
N HIS A 232 -2.27 -3.53 3.37
CA HIS A 232 -3.07 -2.70 4.30
C HIS A 232 -4.50 -2.45 3.84
N GLY A 233 -4.80 -2.63 2.56
CA GLY A 233 -6.14 -2.52 2.03
C GLY A 233 -6.60 -1.10 1.66
N VAL A 234 -5.82 -0.05 1.94
CA VAL A 234 -6.19 1.36 1.70
C VAL A 234 -5.80 1.81 0.29
N GLY A 235 -6.67 2.56 -0.38
CA GLY A 235 -6.44 3.11 -1.72
C GLY A 235 -6.47 2.05 -2.82
N LEU A 236 -5.56 2.11 -3.80
CA LEU A 236 -5.62 1.26 -4.99
C LEU A 236 -5.25 -0.21 -4.69
N CYS A 237 -6.07 -1.13 -5.20
CA CYS A 237 -5.80 -2.55 -5.25
C CYS A 237 -5.08 -2.89 -6.57
N GLN A 238 -3.81 -3.31 -6.50
CA GLN A 238 -3.01 -3.60 -7.71
C GLN A 238 -3.63 -4.72 -8.56
N GLU A 239 -4.02 -5.85 -7.95
CA GLU A 239 -4.62 -6.96 -8.68
C GLU A 239 -5.99 -6.60 -9.28
N GLY A 240 -6.77 -5.74 -8.62
CA GLY A 240 -8.01 -5.19 -9.20
C GLY A 240 -7.73 -4.27 -10.38
N ALA A 241 -6.76 -3.37 -10.26
CA ALA A 241 -6.34 -2.47 -11.33
C ALA A 241 -5.79 -3.23 -12.56
N ILE A 242 -5.04 -4.32 -12.36
CA ILE A 242 -4.57 -5.20 -13.44
C ILE A 242 -5.76 -5.79 -14.22
N VAL A 243 -6.78 -6.27 -13.51
CA VAL A 243 -7.97 -6.83 -14.15
C VAL A 243 -8.78 -5.75 -14.86
N MET A 244 -8.94 -4.56 -14.26
CA MET A 244 -9.61 -3.43 -14.91
C MET A 244 -8.90 -3.03 -16.21
N ALA A 245 -7.58 -2.86 -16.17
CA ALA A 245 -6.77 -2.54 -17.36
C ALA A 245 -6.88 -3.62 -18.44
N SER A 246 -6.88 -4.90 -18.07
CA SER A 246 -7.05 -6.01 -19.03
C SER A 246 -8.43 -6.03 -19.71
N ARG A 247 -9.43 -5.36 -19.13
CA ARG A 247 -10.77 -5.16 -19.68
C ARG A 247 -10.90 -3.85 -20.49
N GLY A 248 -9.79 -3.13 -20.72
CA GLY A 248 -9.76 -1.90 -21.49
C GLY A 248 -10.21 -0.66 -20.71
N ILE A 249 -10.28 -0.72 -19.38
CA ILE A 249 -10.59 0.45 -18.55
C ILE A 249 -9.35 1.34 -18.51
N SER A 250 -9.52 2.64 -18.76
CA SER A 250 -8.44 3.62 -18.80
C SER A 250 -7.80 3.84 -17.44
N TYR A 251 -6.54 4.28 -17.41
CA TYR A 251 -5.84 4.59 -16.16
C TYR A 251 -6.53 5.70 -15.36
N GLU A 252 -7.15 6.67 -16.04
CA GLU A 252 -7.93 7.73 -15.40
C GLU A 252 -9.15 7.18 -14.65
N ASP A 253 -9.86 6.25 -15.27
CA ASP A 253 -11.04 5.63 -14.66
C ASP A 253 -10.65 4.67 -13.54
N ILE A 254 -9.52 3.95 -13.68
CA ILE A 254 -8.97 3.13 -12.59
C ILE A 254 -8.62 4.01 -11.38
N ILE A 255 -7.94 5.13 -11.60
CA ILE A 255 -7.59 6.07 -10.52
C ILE A 255 -8.83 6.63 -9.85
N LYS A 256 -9.81 7.12 -10.61
CA LYS A 256 -11.08 7.64 -10.09
C LYS A 256 -11.87 6.60 -9.30
N PHE A 257 -11.81 5.32 -9.72
CA PHE A 257 -12.49 4.23 -9.02
C PHE A 257 -11.93 4.03 -7.60
N TYR A 258 -10.59 4.03 -7.44
CA TYR A 258 -9.96 3.78 -6.14
C TYR A 258 -9.76 5.02 -5.28
N TYR A 259 -9.76 6.22 -5.88
CA TYR A 259 -9.64 7.52 -5.19
C TYR A 259 -10.81 8.44 -5.59
N PRO A 260 -12.04 8.13 -5.12
CA PRO A 260 -13.22 8.90 -5.50
C PRO A 260 -13.09 10.38 -5.07
N GLY A 261 -13.54 11.28 -5.92
CA GLY A 261 -13.50 12.73 -5.66
C GLY A 261 -12.14 13.38 -5.93
N THR A 262 -11.18 12.66 -6.53
CA THR A 262 -9.89 13.21 -6.93
C THR A 262 -9.84 13.50 -8.44
N GLY A 263 -8.84 14.28 -8.86
CA GLY A 263 -8.57 14.60 -10.26
C GLY A 263 -7.11 14.33 -10.64
N ILE A 264 -6.86 14.25 -11.96
CA ILE A 264 -5.50 14.12 -12.51
C ILE A 264 -5.18 15.43 -13.22
N ILE A 265 -4.04 16.05 -12.87
CA ILE A 265 -3.56 17.30 -13.46
C ILE A 265 -2.06 17.21 -13.72
N ASP A 266 -1.52 18.20 -14.44
CA ASP A 266 -0.07 18.36 -14.56
C ASP A 266 0.53 18.89 -13.26
N ILE A 267 1.70 18.38 -12.88
CA ILE A 267 2.38 18.72 -11.62
C ILE A 267 2.60 20.23 -11.46
N GLY A 268 2.84 20.96 -12.55
CA GLY A 268 3.00 22.43 -12.54
C GLY A 268 1.76 23.18 -12.01
N ASN A 269 0.59 22.54 -12.00
CA ASN A 269 -0.66 23.10 -11.50
C ASN A 269 -1.04 22.55 -10.11
N ALA A 270 -0.25 21.63 -9.56
CA ALA A 270 -0.52 21.03 -8.25
C ALA A 270 0.05 21.87 -7.12
N LYS A 271 -0.62 21.82 -5.97
CA LYS A 271 -0.12 22.37 -4.71
C LYS A 271 0.59 21.28 -3.93
N MET A 272 1.82 21.56 -3.53
CA MET A 272 2.53 20.70 -2.59
C MET A 272 1.81 20.76 -1.24
N PRO A 273 1.71 19.63 -0.50
CA PRO A 273 1.18 19.68 0.86
C PRO A 273 2.01 20.62 1.70
N ALA A 274 1.35 21.38 2.59
CA ALA A 274 2.07 22.22 3.54
C ALA A 274 3.08 21.34 4.31
N GLU A 275 4.32 21.79 4.42
CA GLU A 275 5.32 21.10 5.22
C GLU A 275 4.77 20.95 6.64
N ILE A 276 4.63 19.71 7.10
CA ILE A 276 4.36 19.46 8.51
C ILE A 276 5.67 19.84 9.22
N LYS A 277 5.72 21.06 9.77
CA LYS A 277 6.80 21.46 10.67
C LYS A 277 6.80 20.46 11.82
N LYS A 278 7.82 19.60 11.84
CA LYS A 278 8.10 18.71 12.97
C LYS A 278 8.67 19.48 14.14
#